data_2edb1717ab4823aa9bcef3cd9380dbb4
#
_entry.id   2edb1717ab4823aa9bcef3cd9380dbb4
#
_cell.length_a   1.000
_cell.length_b   1.000
_cell.length_c   1.000
_cell.angle_alpha   90.00
_cell.angle_beta   90.00
_cell.angle_gamma   90.00
#
_symmetry.space_group_name_H-M   'P 1'
#
loop_
_entity.id
_entity.type
_entity.pdbx_description
1 polymer ?
#
loop_
_entity_poly.entity_id
_entity_poly.type
_entity_poly.pdbx_seq_one_letter_code
_entity_poly.pdbx_strand_id
1 'polypeptide(L)'
;MLSVSSIDGSVSGGKFLNMMKNLNVILAHDWLTGMRGGERVLESLCREFPHAPVFTLIHNPSATSEIIRQHSITSSWLQHIPGITRYYRYCLPLFPSAMERLHHPDADAVISISHCVAKGLKPQPGTRHLCYCLTPMRYAWLFYEEYFGPHPLKKAALKPLLARLRDWDQQTCKRVDRFVTLSQHVRQRIRDYYQRDADVVYPPVNTIYWTPDPEQPMTPRPGSELGTYDLIVSALVPYKRLDLAIKAYTRSKESLVIVGTGPEYRRLYAMAGANIQFYGWLTDERIRDLYRRCRMLIFPGEEDFGIVPVEAQACGRPVVAYGQGGALETVADNVTGVFFREQTEDALLDAVRRCCGHGWDPLIIRSHAETFSEIRFLRGLNASLKTCLAGG
;
A
#
# COMPACT_ATOMS: atom_id res chain seq x y z
N MET A 1 15.82 43.77 14.02
CA MET A 1 16.41 43.70 12.67
C MET A 1 17.36 42.49 12.66
N LEU A 2 16.94 41.36 12.16
CA LEU A 2 17.80 40.21 11.88
C LEU A 2 17.47 39.80 10.45
N SER A 3 18.45 39.89 9.58
CA SER A 3 18.37 39.63 8.16
C SER A 3 18.14 38.13 7.88
N VAL A 4 17.08 37.85 7.16
CA VAL A 4 16.81 36.51 6.57
C VAL A 4 17.65 36.40 5.30
N SER A 5 18.73 35.64 5.35
CA SER A 5 19.49 35.26 4.15
C SER A 5 18.68 34.27 3.32
N SER A 6 18.26 34.71 2.14
CA SER A 6 17.68 33.90 1.09
C SER A 6 18.69 32.86 0.60
N ILE A 7 18.43 31.59 0.88
CA ILE A 7 19.20 30.48 0.31
C ILE A 7 18.68 30.24 -1.13
N ASP A 8 19.56 30.51 -2.09
CA ASP A 8 19.39 30.35 -3.52
C ASP A 8 19.20 28.84 -3.87
N GLY A 9 17.94 28.37 -3.87
CA GLY A 9 17.57 26.98 -4.20
C GLY A 9 17.21 26.73 -5.68
N SER A 10 17.29 27.75 -6.56
CA SER A 10 16.72 27.67 -7.91
C SER A 10 17.66 27.06 -8.99
N VAL A 11 18.97 27.07 -8.78
CA VAL A 11 19.94 26.63 -9.79
C VAL A 11 20.24 25.13 -9.73
N SER A 12 20.07 24.49 -8.56
CA SER A 12 20.30 23.04 -8.42
C SER A 12 19.12 22.19 -8.89
N GLY A 13 17.90 22.69 -8.81
CA GLY A 13 16.67 21.95 -9.18
C GLY A 13 16.56 21.67 -10.68
N GLY A 14 16.91 22.61 -11.54
CA GLY A 14 16.81 22.45 -13.00
C GLY A 14 17.82 21.45 -13.57
N LYS A 15 19.07 21.43 -13.09
CA LYS A 15 20.08 20.44 -13.48
C LYS A 15 19.71 19.03 -12.99
N PHE A 16 19.06 18.94 -11.84
CA PHE A 16 18.63 17.69 -11.23
C PHE A 16 17.45 17.03 -12.00
N LEU A 17 16.43 17.83 -12.35
CA LEU A 17 15.33 17.34 -13.19
C LEU A 17 15.82 16.85 -14.58
N ASN A 18 16.80 17.51 -15.16
CA ASN A 18 17.38 17.09 -16.43
C ASN A 18 18.25 15.83 -16.31
N MET A 19 18.94 15.61 -15.19
CA MET A 19 19.71 14.39 -14.95
C MET A 19 18.81 13.16 -14.82
N MET A 20 17.69 13.28 -14.08
CA MET A 20 16.75 12.17 -13.89
C MET A 20 16.02 11.78 -15.18
N LYS A 21 15.75 12.73 -16.09
CA LYS A 21 15.13 12.47 -17.40
C LYS A 21 16.00 11.64 -18.36
N ASN A 22 17.31 11.61 -18.15
CA ASN A 22 18.26 10.88 -19.02
C ASN A 22 18.69 9.54 -18.43
N LEU A 23 18.20 9.16 -17.25
CA LEU A 23 18.51 7.86 -16.64
C LEU A 23 17.82 6.71 -17.40
N ASN A 24 18.61 5.72 -17.77
CA ASN A 24 18.08 4.46 -18.26
C ASN A 24 17.67 3.57 -17.08
N VAL A 25 16.37 3.60 -16.76
CA VAL A 25 15.79 2.91 -15.61
C VAL A 25 15.00 1.69 -16.06
N ILE A 26 15.11 0.62 -15.27
CA ILE A 26 14.29 -0.58 -15.41
C ILE A 26 13.39 -0.69 -14.17
N LEU A 27 12.11 -0.95 -14.39
CA LEU A 27 11.14 -1.19 -13.34
C LEU A 27 10.89 -2.70 -13.19
N ALA A 28 10.82 -3.19 -11.96
CA ALA A 28 10.45 -4.58 -11.69
C ALA A 28 9.32 -4.64 -10.68
N HIS A 29 8.32 -5.51 -10.91
CA HIS A 29 7.19 -5.73 -10.03
C HIS A 29 6.92 -7.23 -9.87
N ASP A 30 6.40 -7.67 -8.72
CA ASP A 30 6.19 -9.09 -8.46
C ASP A 30 5.23 -9.73 -9.49
N TRP A 31 4.04 -9.17 -9.65
CA TRP A 31 3.03 -9.56 -10.66
C TRP A 31 2.03 -8.44 -10.91
N LEU A 32 1.47 -8.40 -12.09
CA LEU A 32 0.51 -7.38 -12.54
C LEU A 32 -0.85 -8.05 -12.82
N THR A 33 -1.61 -8.36 -11.76
CA THR A 33 -2.90 -9.05 -11.82
C THR A 33 -4.06 -8.25 -11.23
N GLY A 34 -3.86 -6.96 -10.99
CA GLY A 34 -4.85 -6.03 -10.42
C GLY A 34 -4.20 -4.70 -10.10
N MET A 35 -5.00 -3.71 -9.73
CA MET A 35 -4.52 -2.41 -9.24
C MET A 35 -4.67 -2.33 -7.72
N ARG A 36 -3.57 -2.49 -6.99
CA ARG A 36 -3.49 -2.40 -5.53
C ARG A 36 -2.41 -1.40 -5.14
N GLY A 37 -2.04 -1.34 -3.87
CA GLY A 37 -1.04 -0.39 -3.37
C GLY A 37 0.31 -0.47 -4.08
N GLY A 38 0.82 -1.68 -4.34
CA GLY A 38 2.08 -1.89 -5.07
C GLY A 38 2.01 -1.44 -6.52
N GLU A 39 0.92 -1.77 -7.21
CA GLU A 39 0.70 -1.35 -8.60
C GLU A 39 0.44 0.16 -8.72
N ARG A 40 -0.12 0.82 -7.69
CA ARG A 40 -0.20 2.30 -7.64
C ARG A 40 1.18 2.94 -7.51
N VAL A 41 2.09 2.34 -6.74
CA VAL A 41 3.51 2.77 -6.68
C VAL A 41 4.15 2.60 -8.06
N LEU A 42 3.99 1.45 -8.70
CA LEU A 42 4.50 1.22 -10.06
C LEU A 42 3.93 2.24 -11.06
N GLU A 43 2.63 2.51 -11.00
CA GLU A 43 1.97 3.48 -11.89
C GLU A 43 2.57 4.89 -11.75
N SER A 44 2.88 5.32 -10.52
CA SER A 44 3.56 6.59 -10.27
C SER A 44 4.98 6.60 -10.87
N LEU A 45 5.70 5.49 -10.76
CA LEU A 45 7.03 5.35 -11.38
C LEU A 45 6.96 5.27 -12.91
N CYS A 46 5.92 4.69 -13.48
CA CYS A 46 5.68 4.69 -14.92
C CYS A 46 5.49 6.12 -15.45
N ARG A 47 4.81 7.00 -14.70
CA ARG A 47 4.71 8.42 -15.07
C ARG A 47 6.04 9.15 -14.97
N GLU A 48 6.84 8.84 -13.95
CA GLU A 48 8.16 9.46 -13.74
C GLU A 48 9.19 9.02 -14.78
N PHE A 49 9.16 7.73 -15.17
CA PHE A 49 10.07 7.11 -16.12
C PHE A 49 9.31 6.53 -17.34
N PRO A 50 8.80 7.38 -18.24
CA PRO A 50 7.85 6.96 -19.30
C PRO A 50 8.42 5.97 -20.32
N HIS A 51 9.73 5.84 -20.40
CA HIS A 51 10.42 4.91 -21.32
C HIS A 51 10.97 3.66 -20.63
N ALA A 52 10.81 3.54 -19.30
CA ALA A 52 11.35 2.42 -18.56
C ALA A 52 10.60 1.11 -18.90
N PRO A 53 11.29 0.03 -19.31
CA PRO A 53 10.64 -1.27 -19.44
C PRO A 53 10.27 -1.84 -18.07
N VAL A 54 9.18 -2.61 -18.01
CA VAL A 54 8.66 -3.22 -16.80
C VAL A 54 8.87 -4.74 -16.86
N PHE A 55 9.52 -5.30 -15.84
CA PHE A 55 9.75 -6.74 -15.68
C PHE A 55 8.86 -7.30 -14.57
N THR A 56 8.21 -8.42 -14.84
CA THR A 56 7.25 -9.01 -13.89
C THR A 56 7.15 -10.52 -14.04
N LEU A 57 6.66 -11.22 -13.03
CA LEU A 57 6.38 -12.65 -13.18
C LEU A 57 5.24 -12.92 -14.14
N ILE A 58 4.14 -12.19 -13.98
CA ILE A 58 2.87 -12.42 -14.68
C ILE A 58 2.19 -11.08 -14.92
N HIS A 59 1.61 -10.93 -16.11
CA HIS A 59 0.84 -9.75 -16.50
C HIS A 59 -0.55 -10.14 -17.01
N ASN A 60 -1.57 -9.50 -16.44
CA ASN A 60 -2.93 -9.50 -16.96
C ASN A 60 -3.27 -8.09 -17.46
N PRO A 61 -3.24 -7.83 -18.78
CA PRO A 61 -3.48 -6.49 -19.33
C PRO A 61 -4.84 -5.90 -18.95
N SER A 62 -5.89 -6.72 -18.85
CA SER A 62 -7.24 -6.23 -18.50
C SER A 62 -7.38 -5.79 -17.04
N ALA A 63 -6.42 -6.14 -16.19
CA ALA A 63 -6.45 -5.84 -14.76
C ALA A 63 -5.49 -4.71 -14.35
N THR A 64 -4.74 -4.13 -15.28
CA THR A 64 -3.78 -3.05 -15.04
C THR A 64 -4.22 -1.74 -15.69
N SER A 65 -3.74 -0.62 -15.14
CA SER A 65 -4.05 0.70 -15.70
C SER A 65 -3.46 0.91 -17.09
N GLU A 66 -4.02 1.85 -17.84
CA GLU A 66 -3.53 2.22 -19.15
C GLU A 66 -2.08 2.72 -19.10
N ILE A 67 -1.71 3.48 -18.08
CA ILE A 67 -0.36 3.99 -17.88
C ILE A 67 0.67 2.86 -17.82
N ILE A 68 0.40 1.82 -17.04
CA ILE A 68 1.29 0.64 -16.98
C ILE A 68 1.34 -0.08 -18.32
N ARG A 69 0.20 -0.22 -19.03
CA ARG A 69 0.13 -0.90 -20.34
C ARG A 69 0.86 -0.20 -21.48
N GLN A 70 1.11 1.10 -21.35
CA GLN A 70 1.87 1.87 -22.35
C GLN A 70 3.38 1.53 -22.31
N HIS A 71 3.86 0.86 -21.26
CA HIS A 71 5.23 0.44 -21.13
C HIS A 71 5.50 -0.90 -21.81
N SER A 72 6.76 -1.11 -22.22
CA SER A 72 7.22 -2.43 -22.66
C SER A 72 7.24 -3.38 -21.46
N ILE A 73 6.37 -4.39 -21.44
CA ILE A 73 6.24 -5.32 -20.31
C ILE A 73 6.82 -6.68 -20.70
N THR A 74 7.84 -7.12 -19.95
CA THR A 74 8.44 -8.44 -20.10
C THR A 74 8.01 -9.33 -18.92
N SER A 75 7.27 -10.40 -19.25
CA SER A 75 6.83 -11.38 -18.26
C SER A 75 7.75 -12.60 -18.20
N SER A 76 7.79 -13.29 -17.07
CA SER A 76 8.53 -14.52 -16.94
C SER A 76 7.91 -15.68 -17.74
N TRP A 77 8.63 -16.80 -17.84
CA TRP A 77 8.14 -18.01 -18.48
C TRP A 77 6.85 -18.56 -17.84
N LEU A 78 6.54 -18.22 -16.60
CA LEU A 78 5.27 -18.58 -15.93
C LEU A 78 4.05 -18.04 -16.68
N GLN A 79 4.18 -16.93 -17.40
CA GLN A 79 3.10 -16.37 -18.21
C GLN A 79 2.53 -17.35 -19.24
N HIS A 80 3.34 -18.28 -19.74
CA HIS A 80 2.94 -19.24 -20.76
C HIS A 80 2.12 -20.44 -20.20
N ILE A 81 2.02 -20.56 -18.89
CA ILE A 81 1.20 -21.61 -18.26
C ILE A 81 -0.29 -21.23 -18.42
N PRO A 82 -1.12 -22.09 -19.06
CA PRO A 82 -2.53 -21.80 -19.27
C PRO A 82 -3.26 -21.47 -17.97
N GLY A 83 -4.00 -20.35 -17.95
CA GLY A 83 -4.80 -19.91 -16.80
C GLY A 83 -4.00 -19.42 -15.60
N ILE A 84 -2.69 -19.19 -15.72
CA ILE A 84 -1.79 -18.83 -14.61
C ILE A 84 -2.30 -17.65 -13.77
N THR A 85 -2.92 -16.64 -14.37
CA THR A 85 -3.47 -15.47 -13.69
C THR A 85 -4.47 -15.81 -12.59
N ARG A 86 -5.10 -16.98 -12.67
CA ARG A 86 -6.11 -17.44 -11.72
C ARG A 86 -5.49 -18.18 -10.51
N TYR A 87 -4.39 -18.90 -10.71
CA TYR A 87 -3.80 -19.79 -9.70
C TYR A 87 -2.29 -19.59 -9.46
N TYR A 88 -1.69 -18.52 -9.96
CA TYR A 88 -0.26 -18.26 -9.84
C TYR A 88 0.31 -18.41 -8.43
N ARG A 89 -0.50 -18.14 -7.39
CA ARG A 89 -0.06 -18.22 -5.98
C ARG A 89 0.40 -19.62 -5.59
N TYR A 90 -0.12 -20.66 -6.25
CA TYR A 90 0.34 -22.04 -6.04
C TYR A 90 1.71 -22.31 -6.68
N CYS A 91 2.16 -21.43 -7.58
CA CYS A 91 3.47 -21.51 -8.21
C CYS A 91 4.58 -20.82 -7.39
N LEU A 92 4.31 -20.42 -6.15
CA LEU A 92 5.28 -19.75 -5.26
C LEU A 92 6.68 -20.39 -5.23
N PRO A 93 6.84 -21.74 -5.23
CA PRO A 93 8.16 -22.38 -5.27
C PRO A 93 8.98 -22.07 -6.52
N LEU A 94 8.31 -21.72 -7.63
CA LEU A 94 8.94 -21.43 -8.93
C LEU A 94 9.29 -19.93 -9.10
N PHE A 95 8.71 -19.07 -8.28
CA PHE A 95 8.89 -17.61 -8.39
C PHE A 95 10.34 -17.15 -8.36
N PRO A 96 11.20 -17.66 -7.44
CA PRO A 96 12.61 -17.31 -7.44
C PRO A 96 13.30 -17.56 -8.79
N SER A 97 13.16 -18.78 -9.31
CA SER A 97 13.75 -19.16 -10.59
C SER A 97 13.17 -18.38 -11.77
N ALA A 98 11.87 -18.08 -11.74
CA ALA A 98 11.20 -17.34 -12.80
C ALA A 98 11.67 -15.88 -12.86
N MET A 99 11.85 -15.24 -11.69
CA MET A 99 12.37 -13.87 -11.61
C MET A 99 13.84 -13.77 -12.02
N GLU A 100 14.68 -14.69 -11.53
CA GLU A 100 16.11 -14.67 -11.80
C GLU A 100 16.50 -15.01 -13.25
N ARG A 101 15.57 -15.61 -14.03
CA ARG A 101 15.74 -15.89 -15.46
C ARG A 101 15.29 -14.76 -16.38
N LEU A 102 14.71 -13.72 -15.83
CA LEU A 102 14.44 -12.52 -16.60
C LEU A 102 15.75 -11.78 -16.87
N HIS A 103 16.01 -11.51 -18.15
CA HIS A 103 17.17 -10.76 -18.59
C HIS A 103 16.73 -9.39 -19.07
N HIS A 104 17.36 -8.37 -18.58
CA HIS A 104 17.11 -6.99 -18.96
C HIS A 104 18.33 -6.39 -19.68
N PRO A 105 18.15 -5.36 -20.51
CA PRO A 105 19.26 -4.64 -21.15
C PRO A 105 20.07 -3.87 -20.09
N ASP A 106 21.22 -3.34 -20.51
CA ASP A 106 22.02 -2.45 -19.68
C ASP A 106 21.21 -1.22 -19.25
N ALA A 107 21.39 -0.84 -18.00
CA ALA A 107 20.69 0.28 -17.40
C ALA A 107 21.52 0.92 -16.28
N ASP A 108 21.23 2.18 -15.97
CA ASP A 108 21.84 2.88 -14.85
C ASP A 108 21.29 2.35 -13.50
N ALA A 109 20.00 2.05 -13.49
CA ALA A 109 19.33 1.55 -12.29
C ALA A 109 18.19 0.57 -12.59
N VAL A 110 18.04 -0.42 -11.69
CA VAL A 110 16.81 -1.21 -11.50
C VAL A 110 16.09 -0.65 -10.28
N ILE A 111 14.79 -0.35 -10.44
CA ILE A 111 13.90 -0.03 -9.33
C ILE A 111 12.90 -1.17 -9.20
N SER A 112 13.05 -2.00 -8.16
CA SER A 112 12.11 -3.10 -7.89
C SER A 112 11.07 -2.71 -6.85
N ILE A 113 9.78 -2.90 -7.14
CA ILE A 113 8.68 -2.77 -6.19
C ILE A 113 8.34 -4.18 -5.73
N SER A 114 8.72 -4.53 -4.51
CA SER A 114 8.73 -5.94 -4.08
C SER A 114 8.03 -6.16 -2.75
N HIS A 115 7.14 -7.14 -2.74
CA HIS A 115 6.58 -7.78 -1.55
C HIS A 115 6.76 -9.30 -1.57
N CYS A 116 7.45 -9.79 -2.61
CA CYS A 116 7.74 -11.20 -2.80
C CYS A 116 9.12 -11.40 -3.45
N VAL A 117 9.21 -11.38 -4.78
CA VAL A 117 10.41 -11.80 -5.51
C VAL A 117 10.99 -10.76 -6.47
N ALA A 118 10.34 -9.62 -6.71
CA ALA A 118 10.80 -8.62 -7.71
C ALA A 118 12.23 -8.13 -7.44
N LYS A 119 12.64 -8.02 -6.16
CA LYS A 119 14.03 -7.70 -5.79
C LYS A 119 15.07 -8.77 -6.20
N GLY A 120 14.58 -9.94 -6.62
CA GLY A 120 15.42 -11.03 -7.14
C GLY A 120 15.81 -10.88 -8.60
N LEU A 121 15.30 -9.88 -9.34
CA LEU A 121 15.77 -9.53 -10.67
C LEU A 121 17.29 -9.25 -10.59
N LYS A 122 18.07 -9.95 -11.43
CA LYS A 122 19.54 -9.85 -11.37
C LYS A 122 19.99 -8.60 -12.11
N PRO A 123 20.57 -7.59 -11.45
CA PRO A 123 21.12 -6.44 -12.15
C PRO A 123 22.31 -6.83 -13.00
N GLN A 124 22.49 -6.16 -14.15
CA GLN A 124 23.71 -6.30 -14.97
C GLN A 124 24.91 -5.66 -14.26
N PRO A 125 26.14 -6.06 -14.59
CA PRO A 125 27.32 -5.41 -14.03
C PRO A 125 27.31 -3.90 -14.22
N GLY A 126 27.50 -3.14 -13.15
CA GLY A 126 27.45 -1.67 -13.17
C GLY A 126 26.06 -1.06 -12.95
N THR A 127 24.97 -1.83 -13.07
CA THR A 127 23.61 -1.38 -12.78
C THR A 127 23.37 -1.31 -11.28
N ARG A 128 22.89 -0.18 -10.78
CA ARG A 128 22.50 -0.01 -9.36
C ARG A 128 21.09 -0.56 -9.11
N HIS A 129 20.88 -1.15 -7.95
CA HIS A 129 19.57 -1.71 -7.58
C HIS A 129 18.98 -1.01 -6.36
N LEU A 130 17.92 -0.24 -6.58
CA LEU A 130 17.06 0.30 -5.53
C LEU A 130 15.82 -0.57 -5.39
N CYS A 131 15.56 -1.08 -4.18
CA CYS A 131 14.36 -1.85 -3.88
C CYS A 131 13.38 -1.03 -3.06
N TYR A 132 12.22 -0.70 -3.63
CA TYR A 132 11.06 -0.23 -2.87
C TYR A 132 10.36 -1.45 -2.28
N CYS A 133 10.73 -1.79 -1.05
CA CYS A 133 10.24 -2.96 -0.35
C CYS A 133 8.90 -2.64 0.33
N LEU A 134 7.82 -3.17 -0.24
CA LEU A 134 6.47 -3.02 0.34
C LEU A 134 6.34 -3.81 1.66
N THR A 135 7.03 -4.93 1.76
CA THR A 135 7.22 -5.74 2.97
C THR A 135 8.19 -6.87 2.63
N PRO A 136 8.94 -7.44 3.58
CA PRO A 136 9.62 -8.72 3.41
C PRO A 136 8.63 -9.82 2.98
N MET A 137 9.11 -10.82 2.21
CA MET A 137 8.26 -11.85 1.61
C MET A 137 7.25 -12.43 2.60
N ARG A 138 5.98 -11.98 2.54
CA ARG A 138 4.93 -12.32 3.51
C ARG A 138 4.73 -13.82 3.66
N TYR A 139 4.76 -14.56 2.56
CA TYR A 139 4.56 -16.01 2.51
C TYR A 139 5.61 -16.78 3.31
N ALA A 140 6.84 -16.26 3.36
CA ALA A 140 7.94 -16.90 4.05
C ALA A 140 8.10 -16.47 5.51
N TRP A 141 7.82 -15.18 5.83
CA TRP A 141 8.17 -14.59 7.12
C TRP A 141 6.99 -14.32 8.05
N LEU A 142 5.81 -13.92 7.51
CA LEU A 142 4.77 -13.30 8.35
C LEU A 142 3.49 -14.13 8.48
N PHE A 143 2.84 -14.48 7.40
CA PHE A 143 1.46 -14.95 7.43
C PHE A 143 1.33 -16.42 7.06
N TYR A 144 2.16 -17.28 7.66
CA TYR A 144 2.12 -18.71 7.36
C TYR A 144 0.71 -19.31 7.52
N GLU A 145 0.09 -19.09 8.67
CA GLU A 145 -1.19 -19.71 9.01
C GLU A 145 -2.36 -19.19 8.16
N GLU A 146 -2.29 -17.94 7.74
CA GLU A 146 -3.30 -17.33 6.87
C GLU A 146 -3.25 -17.87 5.43
N TYR A 147 -2.04 -18.17 4.92
CA TYR A 147 -1.88 -18.66 3.55
C TYR A 147 -1.98 -20.17 3.43
N PHE A 148 -1.52 -20.91 4.42
CA PHE A 148 -1.39 -22.36 4.37
C PHE A 148 -2.30 -23.09 5.35
N GLY A 149 -2.96 -22.36 6.25
CA GLY A 149 -3.85 -22.85 7.31
C GLY A 149 -3.09 -23.41 8.51
N PRO A 150 -3.80 -23.64 9.63
CA PRO A 150 -3.19 -24.03 10.91
C PRO A 150 -2.81 -25.52 11.00
N HIS A 151 -2.97 -26.31 9.92
CA HIS A 151 -2.81 -27.76 9.95
C HIS A 151 -1.34 -28.17 10.20
N PRO A 152 -1.01 -28.89 11.32
CA PRO A 152 0.36 -29.16 11.72
C PRO A 152 1.15 -30.01 10.70
N LEU A 153 0.50 -30.97 10.04
CA LEU A 153 1.14 -31.81 9.01
C LEU A 153 1.51 -31.00 7.76
N LYS A 154 0.66 -30.05 7.33
CA LYS A 154 0.99 -29.13 6.23
C LYS A 154 2.17 -28.22 6.61
N LYS A 155 2.19 -27.74 7.86
CA LYS A 155 3.29 -26.93 8.38
C LYS A 155 4.60 -27.68 8.35
N ALA A 156 4.63 -28.93 8.77
CA ALA A 156 5.82 -29.78 8.73
C ALA A 156 6.27 -30.05 7.28
N ALA A 157 5.35 -30.36 6.38
CA ALA A 157 5.65 -30.65 4.96
C ALA A 157 6.18 -29.40 4.21
N LEU A 158 5.71 -28.19 4.54
CA LEU A 158 6.12 -26.95 3.88
C LEU A 158 7.38 -26.32 4.50
N LYS A 159 7.81 -26.77 5.69
CA LYS A 159 8.96 -26.22 6.40
C LYS A 159 10.26 -26.16 5.54
N PRO A 160 10.66 -27.22 4.80
CA PRO A 160 11.86 -27.17 3.97
C PRO A 160 11.72 -26.20 2.78
N LEU A 161 10.55 -26.09 2.18
CA LEU A 161 10.27 -25.13 1.13
C LEU A 161 10.38 -23.70 1.63
N LEU A 162 9.78 -23.40 2.79
CA LEU A 162 9.83 -22.06 3.38
C LEU A 162 11.24 -21.71 3.81
N ALA A 163 12.04 -22.66 4.32
CA ALA A 163 13.45 -22.44 4.62
C ALA A 163 14.23 -22.02 3.35
N ARG A 164 14.07 -22.77 2.25
CA ARG A 164 14.70 -22.41 0.96
C ARG A 164 14.27 -21.04 0.45
N LEU A 165 12.98 -20.69 0.59
CA LEU A 165 12.47 -19.37 0.20
C LEU A 165 13.07 -18.26 1.06
N ARG A 166 13.22 -18.46 2.38
CA ARG A 166 13.86 -17.50 3.29
C ARG A 166 15.35 -17.31 2.96
N ASP A 167 16.08 -18.41 2.72
CA ASP A 167 17.47 -18.35 2.34
C ASP A 167 17.66 -17.59 1.03
N TRP A 168 16.83 -17.88 0.02
CA TRP A 168 16.83 -17.17 -1.25
C TRP A 168 16.49 -15.69 -1.07
N ASP A 169 15.47 -15.39 -0.27
CA ASP A 169 15.00 -14.04 0.00
C ASP A 169 16.08 -13.18 0.68
N GLN A 170 16.83 -13.75 1.63
CA GLN A 170 17.98 -13.12 2.26
C GLN A 170 19.17 -12.97 1.31
N GLN A 171 19.46 -13.99 0.49
CA GLN A 171 20.55 -13.89 -0.48
C GLN A 171 20.33 -12.80 -1.52
N THR A 172 19.09 -12.63 -1.98
CA THR A 172 18.75 -11.57 -2.94
C THR A 172 18.90 -10.17 -2.36
N CYS A 173 18.77 -10.00 -1.05
CA CYS A 173 19.02 -8.72 -0.38
C CYS A 173 20.45 -8.21 -0.56
N LYS A 174 21.42 -9.09 -0.78
CA LYS A 174 22.83 -8.72 -1.04
C LYS A 174 23.03 -8.05 -2.41
N ARG A 175 22.08 -8.23 -3.34
CA ARG A 175 22.10 -7.63 -4.68
C ARG A 175 21.45 -6.25 -4.70
N VAL A 176 20.80 -5.85 -3.61
CA VAL A 176 20.14 -4.55 -3.47
C VAL A 176 21.14 -3.56 -2.88
N ASP A 177 21.48 -2.52 -3.63
CA ASP A 177 22.34 -1.45 -3.16
C ASP A 177 21.64 -0.62 -2.08
N ARG A 178 20.37 -0.25 -2.31
CA ARG A 178 19.59 0.57 -1.37
C ARG A 178 18.16 0.09 -1.22
N PHE A 179 17.72 -0.06 0.04
CA PHE A 179 16.32 -0.31 0.37
C PHE A 179 15.60 1.01 0.66
N VAL A 180 14.40 1.11 0.11
CA VAL A 180 13.39 2.12 0.45
C VAL A 180 12.13 1.38 0.87
N THR A 181 11.36 1.91 1.80
CA THR A 181 10.14 1.25 2.26
C THR A 181 9.02 2.24 2.58
N LEU A 182 7.82 1.73 2.71
CA LEU A 182 6.59 2.51 2.80
C LEU A 182 6.22 2.95 4.23
N SER A 183 6.92 2.49 5.27
CA SER A 183 6.63 2.85 6.66
C SER A 183 7.79 2.49 7.60
N GLN A 184 7.83 3.11 8.79
CA GLN A 184 8.74 2.72 9.86
C GLN A 184 8.46 1.30 10.35
N HIS A 185 7.18 0.90 10.33
CA HIS A 185 6.76 -0.45 10.66
C HIS A 185 7.42 -1.50 9.74
N VAL A 186 7.42 -1.27 8.44
CA VAL A 186 8.10 -2.17 7.49
C VAL A 186 9.62 -2.01 7.54
N ARG A 187 10.14 -0.81 7.80
CA ARG A 187 11.58 -0.61 8.04
C ARG A 187 12.11 -1.50 9.15
N GLN A 188 11.34 -1.61 10.27
CA GLN A 188 11.71 -2.51 11.35
C GLN A 188 11.75 -3.97 10.90
N ARG A 189 10.75 -4.42 10.11
CA ARG A 189 10.77 -5.78 9.54
C ARG A 189 11.97 -6.03 8.61
N ILE A 190 12.37 -5.04 7.82
CA ILE A 190 13.58 -5.14 6.97
C ILE A 190 14.82 -5.32 7.84
N ARG A 191 14.93 -4.60 8.95
CA ARG A 191 16.01 -4.78 9.93
C ARG A 191 15.99 -6.18 10.54
N ASP A 192 14.83 -6.65 10.96
CA ASP A 192 14.68 -7.93 11.64
C ASP A 192 14.96 -9.12 10.73
N TYR A 193 14.47 -9.12 9.48
CA TYR A 193 14.56 -10.25 8.58
C TYR A 193 15.74 -10.20 7.61
N TYR A 194 16.15 -9.01 7.17
CA TYR A 194 17.20 -8.82 6.17
C TYR A 194 18.51 -8.28 6.75
N GLN A 195 18.51 -7.86 8.01
CA GLN A 195 19.67 -7.20 8.66
C GLN A 195 20.18 -6.00 7.83
N ARG A 196 19.25 -5.30 7.18
CA ARG A 196 19.51 -4.12 6.35
C ARG A 196 18.70 -2.95 6.88
N ASP A 197 19.14 -1.75 6.62
CA ASP A 197 18.34 -0.53 6.86
C ASP A 197 17.65 -0.08 5.56
N ALA A 198 16.64 0.78 5.69
CA ALA A 198 15.88 1.32 4.57
C ALA A 198 15.53 2.79 4.81
N ASP A 199 15.49 3.59 3.75
CA ASP A 199 14.87 4.90 3.80
C ASP A 199 13.35 4.72 3.87
N VAL A 200 12.67 5.57 4.64
CA VAL A 200 11.21 5.58 4.65
C VAL A 200 10.71 6.65 3.69
N VAL A 201 10.01 6.22 2.66
CA VAL A 201 9.33 7.07 1.68
C VAL A 201 7.90 6.57 1.57
N TYR A 202 6.97 7.31 2.13
CA TYR A 202 5.56 6.93 2.13
C TYR A 202 5.02 6.77 0.71
N PRO A 203 4.14 5.78 0.44
CA PRO A 203 3.63 5.50 -0.90
C PRO A 203 2.76 6.64 -1.42
N PRO A 204 2.65 6.78 -2.75
CA PRO A 204 1.88 7.86 -3.34
C PRO A 204 0.38 7.69 -3.09
N VAL A 205 -0.25 8.73 -2.55
CA VAL A 205 -1.70 8.86 -2.50
C VAL A 205 -2.12 10.00 -3.42
N ASN A 206 -3.11 9.76 -4.28
CA ASN A 206 -3.59 10.76 -5.22
C ASN A 206 -4.52 11.76 -4.51
N THR A 207 -3.92 12.68 -3.75
CA THR A 207 -4.65 13.72 -3.01
C THR A 207 -5.30 14.79 -3.91
N ILE A 208 -4.99 14.78 -5.21
CA ILE A 208 -5.68 15.62 -6.20
C ILE A 208 -7.02 14.98 -6.60
N TYR A 209 -7.06 13.65 -6.68
CA TYR A 209 -8.29 12.91 -6.96
C TYR A 209 -9.18 12.76 -5.72
N TRP A 210 -8.61 12.32 -4.59
CA TRP A 210 -9.30 12.22 -3.31
C TRP A 210 -9.44 13.61 -2.71
N THR A 211 -10.61 14.22 -2.87
CA THR A 211 -10.89 15.59 -2.42
C THR A 211 -12.24 15.67 -1.77
N PRO A 212 -12.46 16.62 -0.87
CA PRO A 212 -13.81 16.99 -0.42
C PRO A 212 -14.70 17.37 -1.59
N ASP A 213 -16.00 17.34 -1.37
CA ASP A 213 -16.96 17.83 -2.35
C ASP A 213 -16.91 19.37 -2.38
N PRO A 214 -16.60 20.00 -3.53
CA PRO A 214 -16.54 21.45 -3.62
C PRO A 214 -17.91 22.12 -3.47
N GLU A 215 -18.99 21.39 -3.74
CA GLU A 215 -20.37 21.91 -3.73
C GLU A 215 -21.08 21.66 -2.39
N GLN A 216 -20.52 20.82 -1.52
CA GLN A 216 -21.12 20.48 -0.24
C GLN A 216 -20.26 20.94 0.94
N PRO A 217 -20.87 21.35 2.05
CA PRO A 217 -20.11 21.68 3.25
C PRO A 217 -19.36 20.45 3.75
N MET A 218 -18.09 20.64 4.14
CA MET A 218 -17.25 19.57 4.70
C MET A 218 -17.75 19.10 6.08
N THR A 219 -18.56 19.90 6.76
CA THR A 219 -19.15 19.60 8.08
C THR A 219 -20.63 19.25 7.93
N PRO A 220 -21.15 18.28 8.71
CA PRO A 220 -22.58 17.96 8.73
C PRO A 220 -23.42 19.19 9.11
N ARG A 221 -24.52 19.41 8.34
CA ARG A 221 -25.58 20.39 8.70
C ARG A 221 -26.83 19.63 9.10
N PRO A 222 -27.67 20.19 9.98
CA PRO A 222 -28.97 19.61 10.26
C PRO A 222 -29.76 19.35 8.97
N GLY A 223 -30.24 18.10 8.78
CA GLY A 223 -30.98 17.69 7.58
C GLY A 223 -30.13 17.29 6.36
N SER A 224 -28.79 17.35 6.43
CA SER A 224 -27.94 16.82 5.36
C SER A 224 -27.77 15.29 5.48
N GLU A 225 -27.54 14.59 4.36
CA GLU A 225 -27.19 13.17 4.33
C GLU A 225 -25.76 12.91 4.79
N LEU A 226 -24.99 13.97 5.06
CA LEU A 226 -23.61 13.90 5.48
C LEU A 226 -23.53 13.33 6.91
N GLY A 227 -22.68 12.33 7.11
CA GLY A 227 -22.43 11.75 8.42
C GLY A 227 -23.50 10.74 8.89
N THR A 228 -24.30 10.20 7.98
CA THR A 228 -25.36 9.22 8.34
C THR A 228 -24.86 7.79 8.52
N TYR A 229 -23.63 7.49 8.09
CA TYR A 229 -23.01 6.16 8.19
C TYR A 229 -21.51 6.26 8.41
N ASP A 230 -20.94 5.22 8.99
CA ASP A 230 -19.50 4.98 9.02
C ASP A 230 -19.11 4.07 7.86
N LEU A 231 -17.84 4.14 7.43
CA LEU A 231 -17.38 3.49 6.21
C LEU A 231 -16.19 2.56 6.48
N ILE A 232 -16.22 1.38 5.87
CA ILE A 232 -15.05 0.51 5.69
C ILE A 232 -14.82 0.33 4.19
N VAL A 233 -13.59 0.58 3.73
CA VAL A 233 -13.13 0.22 2.37
C VAL A 233 -11.97 -0.75 2.52
N SER A 234 -12.17 -2.02 2.17
CA SER A 234 -11.16 -3.06 2.44
C SER A 234 -11.38 -4.33 1.62
N ALA A 235 -10.28 -5.07 1.38
CA ALA A 235 -10.41 -6.47 1.00
C ALA A 235 -10.99 -7.29 2.17
N LEU A 236 -11.93 -8.21 1.87
CA LEU A 236 -12.59 -9.04 2.89
C LEU A 236 -11.74 -10.27 3.19
N VAL A 237 -10.69 -10.07 4.00
CA VAL A 237 -9.71 -11.08 4.42
C VAL A 237 -9.51 -11.06 5.93
N PRO A 238 -9.11 -12.16 6.59
CA PRO A 238 -9.11 -12.29 8.05
C PRO A 238 -8.34 -11.20 8.79
N TYR A 239 -7.11 -10.87 8.35
CA TYR A 239 -6.25 -9.91 9.07
C TYR A 239 -6.77 -8.47 9.06
N LYS A 240 -7.73 -8.14 8.20
CA LYS A 240 -8.41 -6.83 8.19
C LYS A 240 -9.42 -6.66 9.32
N ARG A 241 -9.75 -7.73 10.04
CA ARG A 241 -10.59 -7.74 11.25
C ARG A 241 -11.95 -7.06 11.06
N LEU A 242 -12.58 -7.23 9.88
CA LEU A 242 -13.93 -6.73 9.65
C LEU A 242 -14.97 -7.42 10.53
N ASP A 243 -14.67 -8.66 10.97
CA ASP A 243 -15.48 -9.40 11.95
C ASP A 243 -15.69 -8.61 13.25
N LEU A 244 -14.64 -7.94 13.74
CA LEU A 244 -14.69 -7.10 14.92
C LEU A 244 -15.65 -5.90 14.70
N ALA A 245 -15.48 -5.17 13.60
CA ALA A 245 -16.34 -4.03 13.30
C ALA A 245 -17.81 -4.44 13.09
N ILE A 246 -18.05 -5.54 12.36
CA ILE A 246 -19.41 -6.05 12.14
C ILE A 246 -20.10 -6.41 13.45
N LYS A 247 -19.43 -7.11 14.37
CA LYS A 247 -19.99 -7.43 15.70
C LYS A 247 -20.32 -6.16 16.49
N ALA A 248 -19.36 -5.23 16.55
CA ALA A 248 -19.53 -3.98 17.26
C ALA A 248 -20.72 -3.18 16.74
N TYR A 249 -20.85 -3.01 15.41
CA TYR A 249 -21.94 -2.26 14.77
C TYR A 249 -23.28 -3.00 14.82
N THR A 250 -23.28 -4.32 14.72
CA THR A 250 -24.50 -5.10 14.92
C THR A 250 -25.08 -4.89 16.32
N ARG A 251 -24.21 -4.74 17.33
CA ARG A 251 -24.62 -4.45 18.72
C ARG A 251 -25.07 -3.00 18.92
N SER A 252 -24.33 -2.03 18.39
CA SER A 252 -24.63 -0.60 18.56
C SER A 252 -25.84 -0.12 17.76
N LYS A 253 -26.21 -0.83 16.67
CA LYS A 253 -27.25 -0.46 15.70
C LYS A 253 -26.93 0.79 14.89
N GLU A 254 -25.73 1.33 14.94
CA GLU A 254 -25.30 2.42 14.08
C GLU A 254 -25.09 1.94 12.63
N SER A 255 -25.27 2.83 11.66
CA SER A 255 -25.14 2.50 10.23
C SER A 255 -23.68 2.29 9.83
N LEU A 256 -23.39 1.16 9.18
CA LEU A 256 -22.09 0.85 8.62
C LEU A 256 -22.21 0.44 7.16
N VAL A 257 -21.39 1.06 6.31
CA VAL A 257 -21.23 0.69 4.89
C VAL A 257 -19.88 0.00 4.72
N ILE A 258 -19.88 -1.16 4.07
CA ILE A 258 -18.68 -1.94 3.78
C ILE A 258 -18.51 -2.06 2.27
N VAL A 259 -17.39 -1.54 1.76
CA VAL A 259 -16.98 -1.63 0.35
C VAL A 259 -15.82 -2.58 0.21
N GLY A 260 -15.91 -3.49 -0.74
CA GLY A 260 -14.85 -4.43 -1.10
C GLY A 260 -15.33 -5.87 -1.28
N THR A 261 -14.41 -6.71 -1.70
CA THR A 261 -14.64 -8.14 -1.97
C THR A 261 -13.56 -8.99 -1.35
N GLY A 262 -13.82 -10.27 -1.17
CA GLY A 262 -12.83 -11.21 -0.64
C GLY A 262 -13.44 -12.53 -0.18
N PRO A 263 -12.59 -13.50 0.19
CA PRO A 263 -13.03 -14.84 0.58
C PRO A 263 -13.93 -14.88 1.81
N GLU A 264 -13.81 -13.89 2.69
CA GLU A 264 -14.60 -13.79 3.93
C GLU A 264 -16.03 -13.27 3.73
N TYR A 265 -16.41 -12.85 2.51
CA TYR A 265 -17.70 -12.19 2.24
C TYR A 265 -18.89 -12.97 2.85
N ARG A 266 -19.02 -14.27 2.54
CA ARG A 266 -20.16 -15.08 3.02
C ARG A 266 -20.24 -15.14 4.54
N ARG A 267 -19.09 -15.32 5.20
CA ARG A 267 -19.00 -15.39 6.67
C ARG A 267 -19.36 -14.06 7.30
N LEU A 268 -18.80 -12.96 6.78
CA LEU A 268 -19.02 -11.60 7.28
C LEU A 268 -20.47 -11.16 7.08
N TYR A 269 -21.05 -11.46 5.91
CA TYR A 269 -22.44 -11.13 5.59
C TYR A 269 -23.42 -11.85 6.52
N ALA A 270 -23.18 -13.14 6.80
CA ALA A 270 -24.03 -13.96 7.67
C ALA A 270 -24.07 -13.48 9.13
N MET A 271 -23.06 -12.72 9.60
CA MET A 271 -23.00 -12.19 10.96
C MET A 271 -23.43 -10.72 11.08
N ALA A 272 -23.73 -10.09 9.95
CA ALA A 272 -24.08 -8.67 9.93
C ALA A 272 -25.52 -8.40 10.32
N GLY A 273 -25.75 -7.36 11.13
CA GLY A 273 -27.08 -6.84 11.43
C GLY A 273 -27.68 -6.08 10.25
N ALA A 274 -28.99 -5.81 10.29
CA ALA A 274 -29.72 -5.10 9.23
C ALA A 274 -29.22 -3.65 8.99
N ASN A 275 -28.50 -3.08 9.93
CA ASN A 275 -27.90 -1.75 9.86
C ASN A 275 -26.53 -1.72 9.12
N ILE A 276 -26.06 -2.87 8.59
CA ILE A 276 -24.80 -3.01 7.89
C ILE A 276 -25.05 -3.33 6.41
N GLN A 277 -24.51 -2.50 5.52
CA GLN A 277 -24.67 -2.65 4.08
C GLN A 277 -23.36 -3.04 3.40
N PHE A 278 -23.40 -4.02 2.51
CA PHE A 278 -22.26 -4.47 1.70
C PHE A 278 -22.46 -4.07 0.24
N TYR A 279 -21.55 -3.25 -0.28
CA TYR A 279 -21.63 -2.73 -1.66
C TYR A 279 -20.73 -3.52 -2.64
N GLY A 280 -19.94 -4.48 -2.15
CA GLY A 280 -19.04 -5.23 -3.01
C GLY A 280 -17.93 -4.35 -3.60
N TRP A 281 -17.52 -4.64 -4.84
CA TRP A 281 -16.55 -3.83 -5.56
C TRP A 281 -17.21 -2.58 -6.13
N LEU A 282 -16.57 -1.44 -5.95
CA LEU A 282 -16.99 -0.15 -6.51
C LEU A 282 -15.84 0.52 -7.27
N THR A 283 -16.17 1.43 -8.19
CA THR A 283 -15.19 2.30 -8.83
C THR A 283 -14.64 3.33 -7.85
N ASP A 284 -13.43 3.86 -8.13
CA ASP A 284 -12.81 4.90 -7.30
C ASP A 284 -13.72 6.14 -7.14
N GLU A 285 -14.50 6.50 -8.16
CA GLU A 285 -15.49 7.61 -8.10
C GLU A 285 -16.56 7.37 -7.04
N ARG A 286 -17.15 6.16 -7.03
CA ARG A 286 -18.14 5.79 -6.05
C ARG A 286 -17.57 5.72 -4.64
N ILE A 287 -16.34 5.22 -4.50
CA ILE A 287 -15.64 5.20 -3.22
C ILE A 287 -15.37 6.62 -2.73
N ARG A 288 -14.96 7.54 -3.61
CA ARG A 288 -14.76 8.95 -3.27
C ARG A 288 -16.05 9.61 -2.78
N ASP A 289 -17.17 9.35 -3.43
CA ASP A 289 -18.46 9.86 -2.99
C ASP A 289 -18.85 9.32 -1.60
N LEU A 290 -18.55 8.05 -1.32
CA LEU A 290 -18.75 7.46 0.00
C LEU A 290 -17.82 8.09 1.06
N TYR A 291 -16.53 8.32 0.76
CA TYR A 291 -15.65 9.06 1.66
C TYR A 291 -16.17 10.46 1.96
N ARG A 292 -16.63 11.19 0.95
CA ARG A 292 -17.13 12.55 1.11
C ARG A 292 -18.35 12.66 2.03
N ARG A 293 -19.15 11.59 2.13
CA ARG A 293 -20.42 11.58 2.86
C ARG A 293 -20.40 10.79 4.15
N CYS A 294 -19.42 9.93 4.38
CA CYS A 294 -19.35 9.18 5.64
C CYS A 294 -19.08 10.10 6.83
N ARG A 295 -19.47 9.67 8.02
CA ARG A 295 -19.13 10.30 9.28
C ARG A 295 -17.65 10.16 9.57
N MET A 296 -17.13 8.92 9.46
CA MET A 296 -15.74 8.54 9.66
C MET A 296 -15.40 7.26 8.92
N LEU A 297 -14.10 7.02 8.73
CA LEU A 297 -13.60 5.73 8.27
C LEU A 297 -13.28 4.83 9.47
N ILE A 298 -13.67 3.55 9.40
CA ILE A 298 -13.31 2.51 10.37
C ILE A 298 -12.21 1.62 9.79
N PHE A 299 -11.09 1.51 10.50
CA PHE A 299 -9.89 0.80 10.06
C PHE A 299 -9.43 -0.19 11.15
N PRO A 300 -10.07 -1.39 11.27
CA PRO A 300 -9.95 -2.25 12.44
C PRO A 300 -8.78 -3.23 12.38
N GLY A 301 -8.12 -3.38 11.23
CA GLY A 301 -6.99 -4.30 11.04
C GLY A 301 -5.64 -3.62 11.15
N GLU A 302 -4.59 -4.44 11.35
CA GLU A 302 -3.21 -3.99 11.23
C GLU A 302 -2.74 -4.07 9.79
N GLU A 303 -2.12 -2.99 9.29
CA GLU A 303 -1.58 -2.90 7.94
C GLU A 303 -0.14 -2.35 7.92
N ASP A 304 0.54 -2.58 6.80
CA ASP A 304 1.92 -2.11 6.61
C ASP A 304 2.02 -0.59 6.46
N PHE A 305 0.97 0.06 5.91
CA PHE A 305 0.86 1.51 5.79
C PHE A 305 -0.56 2.02 6.06
N GLY A 306 -1.54 1.63 5.25
CA GLY A 306 -2.91 2.13 5.32
C GLY A 306 -3.15 3.29 4.33
N ILE A 307 -3.22 2.98 3.05
CA ILE A 307 -3.59 3.95 2.00
C ILE A 307 -5.01 4.47 2.21
N VAL A 308 -5.95 3.58 2.53
CA VAL A 308 -7.38 3.89 2.74
C VAL A 308 -7.63 4.96 3.82
N PRO A 309 -6.99 4.95 5.00
CA PRO A 309 -7.01 6.06 5.94
C PRO A 309 -6.61 7.40 5.32
N VAL A 310 -5.56 7.44 4.51
CA VAL A 310 -5.10 8.68 3.88
C VAL A 310 -6.08 9.18 2.81
N GLU A 311 -6.71 8.28 2.04
CA GLU A 311 -7.76 8.63 1.07
C GLU A 311 -8.98 9.27 1.75
N ALA A 312 -9.44 8.70 2.86
CA ALA A 312 -10.53 9.26 3.65
C ALA A 312 -10.18 10.65 4.22
N GLN A 313 -8.96 10.78 4.76
CA GLN A 313 -8.44 12.05 5.28
C GLN A 313 -8.29 13.08 4.15
N ALA A 314 -7.86 12.69 2.95
CA ALA A 314 -7.80 13.58 1.79
C ALA A 314 -9.19 14.11 1.39
N CYS A 315 -10.28 13.36 1.69
CA CYS A 315 -11.67 13.80 1.57
C CYS A 315 -12.16 14.55 2.83
N GLY A 316 -11.29 14.86 3.80
CA GLY A 316 -11.60 15.61 5.02
C GLY A 316 -12.31 14.76 6.10
N ARG A 317 -12.24 13.43 6.06
CA ARG A 317 -12.91 12.54 7.02
C ARG A 317 -11.96 11.98 8.07
N PRO A 318 -12.37 12.00 9.35
CA PRO A 318 -11.56 11.41 10.42
C PRO A 318 -11.57 9.88 10.35
N VAL A 319 -10.59 9.27 11.00
CA VAL A 319 -10.39 7.81 10.99
C VAL A 319 -10.44 7.26 12.41
N VAL A 320 -11.18 6.19 12.62
CA VAL A 320 -11.07 5.34 13.80
C VAL A 320 -10.24 4.12 13.44
N ALA A 321 -9.03 4.01 13.96
CA ALA A 321 -8.07 2.99 13.58
C ALA A 321 -7.60 2.13 14.75
N TYR A 322 -7.28 0.87 14.44
CA TYR A 322 -6.49 0.06 15.39
C TYR A 322 -5.07 0.65 15.48
N GLY A 323 -4.66 1.01 16.70
CA GLY A 323 -3.40 1.71 16.97
C GLY A 323 -2.17 0.81 16.85
N GLN A 324 -1.98 0.15 15.70
CA GLN A 324 -0.85 -0.70 15.38
C GLN A 324 -0.45 -0.57 13.91
N GLY A 325 0.80 -0.93 13.60
CA GLY A 325 1.33 -0.94 12.24
C GLY A 325 1.37 0.45 11.61
N GLY A 326 1.13 0.52 10.31
CA GLY A 326 1.16 1.76 9.54
C GLY A 326 0.08 2.78 9.90
N ALA A 327 -0.99 2.38 10.59
CA ALA A 327 -2.01 3.31 11.09
C ALA A 327 -1.40 4.37 12.03
N LEU A 328 -0.38 4.00 12.81
CA LEU A 328 0.35 4.94 13.69
C LEU A 328 1.11 6.04 12.93
N GLU A 329 1.33 5.86 11.63
CA GLU A 329 2.02 6.82 10.76
C GLU A 329 1.04 7.61 9.89
N THR A 330 -0.12 7.02 9.54
CA THR A 330 -1.11 7.63 8.66
C THR A 330 -2.23 8.36 9.38
N VAL A 331 -2.41 8.14 10.67
CA VAL A 331 -3.39 8.83 11.50
C VAL A 331 -2.69 9.57 12.63
N ALA A 332 -2.97 10.86 12.77
CA ALA A 332 -2.53 11.67 13.91
C ALA A 332 -3.63 11.66 14.98
N ASP A 333 -3.33 11.05 16.16
CA ASP A 333 -4.30 10.86 17.23
C ASP A 333 -4.89 12.19 17.71
N ASN A 334 -6.21 12.28 17.83
CA ASN A 334 -6.99 13.47 18.17
C ASN A 334 -6.80 14.68 17.21
N VAL A 335 -6.15 14.49 16.06
CA VAL A 335 -5.98 15.52 15.02
C VAL A 335 -6.64 15.10 13.71
N THR A 336 -6.44 13.85 13.28
CA THR A 336 -7.03 13.32 12.05
C THR A 336 -7.83 12.04 12.29
N GLY A 337 -7.89 11.56 13.53
CA GLY A 337 -8.63 10.38 13.92
C GLY A 337 -8.39 9.99 15.37
N VAL A 338 -8.91 8.83 15.75
CA VAL A 338 -8.82 8.28 17.10
C VAL A 338 -8.36 6.83 17.03
N PHE A 339 -7.46 6.44 17.92
CA PHE A 339 -7.04 5.05 18.04
C PHE A 339 -7.84 4.28 19.09
N PHE A 340 -8.14 3.00 18.80
CA PHE A 340 -8.42 2.00 19.82
C PHE A 340 -7.21 1.06 19.95
N ARG A 341 -6.94 0.60 21.18
CA ARG A 341 -5.71 -0.13 21.52
C ARG A 341 -5.89 -1.64 21.62
N GLU A 342 -7.11 -2.10 21.82
CA GLU A 342 -7.45 -3.52 21.95
C GLU A 342 -8.45 -3.89 20.86
N GLN A 343 -8.25 -5.03 20.22
CA GLN A 343 -9.18 -5.53 19.18
C GLN A 343 -10.42 -6.16 19.83
N THR A 344 -11.14 -5.36 20.63
CA THR A 344 -12.41 -5.71 21.27
C THR A 344 -13.53 -4.80 20.75
N GLU A 345 -14.78 -5.30 20.80
CA GLU A 345 -15.95 -4.53 20.38
C GLU A 345 -16.12 -3.25 21.21
N ASP A 346 -15.86 -3.34 22.52
CA ASP A 346 -16.00 -2.22 23.45
C ASP A 346 -14.97 -1.13 23.18
N ALA A 347 -13.70 -1.50 22.94
CA ALA A 347 -12.65 -0.55 22.62
C ALA A 347 -12.91 0.17 21.29
N LEU A 348 -13.42 -0.55 20.27
CA LEU A 348 -13.81 0.04 18.99
C LEU A 348 -14.99 1.02 19.16
N LEU A 349 -16.06 0.61 19.86
CA LEU A 349 -17.23 1.47 20.06
C LEU A 349 -16.90 2.68 20.94
N ASP A 350 -15.98 2.55 21.91
CA ASP A 350 -15.49 3.68 22.67
C ASP A 350 -14.75 4.69 21.78
N ALA A 351 -13.87 4.22 20.90
CA ALA A 351 -13.18 5.09 19.95
C ALA A 351 -14.14 5.77 18.96
N VAL A 352 -15.18 5.05 18.50
CA VAL A 352 -16.25 5.64 17.68
C VAL A 352 -16.95 6.76 18.44
N ARG A 353 -17.36 6.56 19.72
CA ARG A 353 -17.97 7.59 20.57
C ARG A 353 -17.07 8.82 20.75
N ARG A 354 -15.77 8.60 21.04
CA ARG A 354 -14.78 9.69 21.15
C ARG A 354 -14.64 10.46 19.83
N CYS A 355 -14.61 9.75 18.71
CA CYS A 355 -14.54 10.35 17.39
C CYS A 355 -15.79 11.20 17.08
N CYS A 356 -16.99 10.73 17.44
CA CYS A 356 -18.25 11.49 17.29
C CYS A 356 -18.31 12.75 18.16
N GLY A 357 -17.74 12.70 19.36
CA GLY A 357 -17.72 13.83 20.30
C GLY A 357 -16.63 14.88 20.01
N HIS A 358 -15.74 14.61 19.04
CA HIS A 358 -14.63 15.51 18.72
C HIS A 358 -15.04 16.53 17.64
N GLY A 359 -14.60 17.78 17.81
CA GLY A 359 -14.81 18.84 16.82
C GLY A 359 -13.74 18.81 15.72
N TRP A 360 -13.94 17.98 14.71
CA TRP A 360 -12.98 17.82 13.60
C TRP A 360 -12.94 19.04 12.69
N ASP A 361 -11.70 19.48 12.33
CA ASP A 361 -11.47 20.42 11.24
C ASP A 361 -11.08 19.62 9.97
N PRO A 362 -11.96 19.53 8.97
CA PRO A 362 -11.69 18.80 7.73
C PRO A 362 -10.51 19.35 6.94
N LEU A 363 -10.16 20.63 7.08
CA LEU A 363 -8.99 21.23 6.40
C LEU A 363 -7.69 20.77 7.03
N ILE A 364 -7.64 20.65 8.35
CA ILE A 364 -6.47 20.11 9.08
C ILE A 364 -6.30 18.62 8.70
N ILE A 365 -7.39 17.85 8.70
CA ILE A 365 -7.36 16.44 8.30
C ILE A 365 -6.82 16.30 6.87
N ARG A 366 -7.32 17.09 5.93
CA ARG A 366 -6.85 17.08 4.54
C ARG A 366 -5.38 17.49 4.42
N SER A 367 -4.96 18.55 5.11
CA SER A 367 -3.56 19.02 5.09
C SER A 367 -2.59 17.91 5.55
N HIS A 368 -3.00 17.11 6.54
CA HIS A 368 -2.22 15.94 6.95
C HIS A 368 -2.12 14.92 5.81
N ALA A 369 -3.22 14.58 5.13
CA ALA A 369 -3.21 13.64 4.01
C ALA A 369 -2.32 14.12 2.85
N GLU A 370 -2.20 15.41 2.60
CA GLU A 370 -1.34 15.99 1.55
C GLU A 370 0.16 15.75 1.81
N THR A 371 0.53 15.41 3.04
CA THR A 371 1.91 15.00 3.36
C THR A 371 2.28 13.65 2.73
N PHE A 372 1.31 12.85 2.29
CA PHE A 372 1.47 11.57 1.59
C PHE A 372 1.22 11.67 0.08
N SER A 373 1.25 12.89 -0.49
CA SER A 373 0.99 13.11 -1.90
C SER A 373 2.04 12.47 -2.82
N GLU A 374 1.63 12.18 -4.06
CA GLU A 374 2.51 11.61 -5.10
C GLU A 374 3.79 12.44 -5.31
N ILE A 375 3.68 13.78 -5.24
CA ILE A 375 4.84 14.68 -5.36
C ILE A 375 5.86 14.44 -4.23
N ARG A 376 5.41 14.23 -3.00
CA ARG A 376 6.31 13.94 -1.87
C ARG A 376 6.96 12.57 -2.00
N PHE A 377 6.19 11.57 -2.44
CA PHE A 377 6.69 10.25 -2.75
C PHE A 377 7.82 10.32 -3.78
N LEU A 378 7.59 10.95 -4.93
CA LEU A 378 8.58 11.07 -6.01
C LEU A 378 9.84 11.82 -5.56
N ARG A 379 9.69 12.90 -4.77
CA ARG A 379 10.85 13.62 -4.19
C ARG A 379 11.69 12.73 -3.28
N GLY A 380 11.06 11.99 -2.38
CA GLY A 380 11.76 11.09 -1.46
C GLY A 380 12.45 9.94 -2.20
N LEU A 381 11.76 9.32 -3.15
CA LEU A 381 12.31 8.22 -3.93
C LEU A 381 13.49 8.68 -4.81
N ASN A 382 13.37 9.84 -5.47
CA ASN A 382 14.43 10.41 -6.29
C ASN A 382 15.66 10.78 -5.46
N ALA A 383 15.48 11.24 -4.21
CA ALA A 383 16.60 11.47 -3.29
C ALA A 383 17.32 10.15 -2.94
N SER A 384 16.58 9.10 -2.65
CA SER A 384 17.14 7.77 -2.38
C SER A 384 17.81 7.17 -3.62
N LEU A 385 17.23 7.35 -4.82
CA LEU A 385 17.83 6.89 -6.07
C LEU A 385 19.14 7.60 -6.36
N LYS A 386 19.22 8.91 -6.16
CA LYS A 386 20.46 9.69 -6.29
C LYS A 386 21.57 9.15 -5.38
N THR A 387 21.24 8.87 -4.12
CA THR A 387 22.21 8.30 -3.18
C THR A 387 22.64 6.90 -3.62
N CYS A 388 21.72 6.08 -4.11
CA CYS A 388 22.01 4.75 -4.66
C CYS A 388 23.00 4.81 -5.84
N LEU A 389 22.78 5.73 -6.78
CA LEU A 389 23.64 5.94 -7.96
C LEU A 389 25.02 6.46 -7.58
N ALA A 390 25.14 7.29 -6.56
CA ALA A 390 26.41 7.80 -6.06
C ALA A 390 27.27 6.74 -5.35
N GLY A 391 26.76 5.54 -5.12
CA GLY A 391 27.52 4.46 -4.48
C GLY A 391 27.58 4.54 -2.96
N GLY A 392 26.65 5.31 -2.35
CA GLY A 392 26.55 5.57 -0.91
C GLY A 392 26.06 4.42 -0.09
#